data_f27f080cae4aa0dc520891ef5064ffea
#
_entry.id   f27f080cae4aa0dc520891ef5064ffea
#
_cell.length_a   1.000
_cell.length_b   1.000
_cell.length_c   1.000
_cell.angle_alpha   90.00
_cell.angle_beta   90.00
_cell.angle_gamma   90.00
#
_symmetry.space_group_name_H-M   'P 1'
#
loop_
_entity.id
_entity.type
_entity.pdbx_description
1 polymer ?
#
loop_
_entity_poly.entity_id
_entity_poly.type
_entity_poly.pdbx_seq_one_letter_code
_entity_poly.pdbx_strand_id
1 'polypeptide(L)'
;MSKISICIFFIGLSLIASKTISTNDLKSALSQAVPGDIIELKTGTYNSVPYGLKSGTEGKPITIKAASNAKVVFTGTSTSIIFEQYQPRYVNIEGPFELKNAKIGITLYQAEHVNISGLKVHDIQYQGIVVTGHYITVSNNEVYNCALENKSSAKSREYGWSQCVAVHGTSWGVMSSNIVFKNNNIHEGYGEGLDFLECDNCSAIGNTITNGFSMNIYIDASRNIVIEGNTLRVNTDNYNTKWGRACGVGMAPESGGIVISNIVIKNNIIIGTRMGIYFFTMGNGGGYDKIKILHNTLWNVFLTPVWFKPPNNSPSGCEMKNNFIYYDGRQTFTPKNAWSLGYNYYYNTYSVPDEYSDSTSKAAKNLDLNTVFNNIGNCNYNDHNLRIDCLHPSKNPGYFKLHNSGTKPLTSITTDFDGCRRSTNNPSIGAFETYGVKCDDDGSSDDPDPTDTTGPSTPDYNVKFKINYCTTGSQSVSLVGSHCSWAVGTCNALTNEGNCNWSVTFAKGTSKNFNYKFIIASGNAAVRWESDPNRVFNGESLKKLANSASSGKYDSCTYVKSGELITLTCSWR
;
A
#
# COMPACT_ATOMS: atom_id res chain seq x y z
N MET A 1 -33.27 -29.64 -53.71
CA MET A 1 -31.86 -29.78 -53.27
C MET A 1 -31.48 -28.52 -52.51
N SER A 2 -31.55 -28.59 -51.20
CA SER A 2 -31.25 -27.49 -50.29
C SER A 2 -29.75 -27.47 -50.00
N LYS A 3 -29.07 -26.37 -50.33
CA LYS A 3 -27.64 -26.17 -49.98
C LYS A 3 -27.53 -25.74 -48.53
N ILE A 4 -27.00 -26.62 -47.69
CA ILE A 4 -26.62 -26.31 -46.32
C ILE A 4 -25.25 -25.63 -46.39
N SER A 5 -25.20 -24.30 -46.09
CA SER A 5 -23.95 -23.59 -45.87
C SER A 5 -23.48 -23.84 -44.44
N ILE A 6 -22.40 -24.56 -44.28
CA ILE A 6 -21.73 -24.75 -42.98
C ILE A 6 -20.81 -23.54 -42.80
N CYS A 7 -21.18 -22.61 -41.88
CA CYS A 7 -20.28 -21.58 -41.37
C CYS A 7 -19.34 -22.23 -40.34
N ILE A 8 -18.10 -22.48 -40.73
CA ILE A 8 -17.03 -22.87 -39.78
C ILE A 8 -16.55 -21.61 -39.08
N PHE A 9 -16.99 -21.43 -37.83
CA PHE A 9 -16.40 -20.45 -36.95
C PHE A 9 -15.02 -20.97 -36.47
N PHE A 10 -13.97 -20.45 -37.01
CA PHE A 10 -12.64 -20.58 -36.43
C PHE A 10 -12.61 -19.77 -35.12
N ILE A 11 -12.83 -20.44 -34.00
CA ILE A 11 -12.48 -19.89 -32.70
C ILE A 11 -10.95 -19.95 -32.63
N GLY A 12 -10.30 -18.84 -32.95
CA GLY A 12 -8.86 -18.70 -32.76
C GLY A 12 -8.54 -18.79 -31.27
N LEU A 13 -8.18 -19.97 -30.77
CA LEU A 13 -7.45 -20.11 -29.54
C LEU A 13 -6.12 -19.36 -29.73
N SER A 14 -6.00 -18.15 -29.23
CA SER A 14 -4.70 -17.50 -29.11
C SER A 14 -3.92 -18.27 -28.03
N LEU A 15 -3.03 -19.16 -28.47
CA LEU A 15 -2.05 -19.79 -27.59
C LEU A 15 -1.24 -18.66 -26.93
N ILE A 16 -1.24 -18.60 -25.60
CA ILE A 16 -0.30 -17.77 -24.84
C ILE A 16 1.09 -18.31 -25.17
N ALA A 17 1.86 -17.57 -25.95
CA ALA A 17 3.22 -17.96 -26.31
C ALA A 17 4.19 -17.42 -25.28
N SER A 18 4.84 -18.30 -24.51
CA SER A 18 6.01 -17.95 -23.73
C SER A 18 7.25 -18.04 -24.63
N LYS A 19 7.95 -16.91 -24.82
CA LYS A 19 9.17 -16.81 -25.61
C LYS A 19 10.36 -16.53 -24.71
N THR A 20 11.26 -17.50 -24.54
CA THR A 20 12.50 -17.29 -23.79
C THR A 20 13.57 -16.68 -24.73
N ILE A 21 14.02 -15.48 -24.43
CA ILE A 21 14.86 -14.68 -25.33
C ILE A 21 16.22 -14.35 -24.74
N SER A 22 17.20 -14.13 -25.63
CA SER A 22 18.54 -13.63 -25.29
C SER A 22 18.61 -12.10 -25.40
N THR A 23 19.77 -11.55 -25.03
CA THR A 23 20.02 -10.11 -25.10
C THR A 23 19.87 -9.52 -26.51
N ASN A 24 20.21 -10.29 -27.55
CA ASN A 24 20.16 -9.84 -28.94
C ASN A 24 18.74 -9.85 -29.53
N ASP A 25 17.86 -10.65 -28.94
CA ASP A 25 16.50 -10.86 -29.47
C ASP A 25 15.45 -9.96 -28.83
N LEU A 26 15.82 -9.18 -27.79
CA LEU A 26 14.88 -8.38 -27.02
C LEU A 26 14.07 -7.41 -27.87
N LYS A 27 14.74 -6.67 -28.79
CA LYS A 27 14.07 -5.71 -29.68
C LYS A 27 13.00 -6.39 -30.56
N SER A 28 13.36 -7.51 -31.18
CA SER A 28 12.44 -8.28 -32.02
C SER A 28 11.27 -8.83 -31.21
N ALA A 29 11.53 -9.40 -30.04
CA ALA A 29 10.50 -9.95 -29.17
C ALA A 29 9.48 -8.88 -28.73
N LEU A 30 9.94 -7.70 -28.30
CA LEU A 30 9.07 -6.59 -27.88
C LEU A 30 8.23 -6.03 -29.04
N SER A 31 8.84 -5.87 -30.22
CA SER A 31 8.15 -5.30 -31.39
C SER A 31 7.14 -6.25 -32.05
N GLN A 32 7.31 -7.55 -31.85
CA GLN A 32 6.43 -8.61 -32.39
C GLN A 32 5.46 -9.19 -31.35
N ALA A 33 5.51 -8.71 -30.11
CA ALA A 33 4.62 -9.19 -29.06
C ALA A 33 3.16 -8.93 -29.40
N VAL A 34 2.31 -9.88 -29.05
CA VAL A 34 0.84 -9.77 -29.18
C VAL A 34 0.18 -9.89 -27.80
N PRO A 35 -1.06 -9.40 -27.63
CA PRO A 35 -1.75 -9.47 -26.34
C PRO A 35 -1.76 -10.88 -25.74
N GLY A 36 -1.27 -10.99 -24.50
CA GLY A 36 -1.13 -12.22 -23.75
C GLY A 36 0.26 -12.88 -23.82
N ASP A 37 1.17 -12.37 -24.65
CA ASP A 37 2.52 -12.93 -24.72
C ASP A 37 3.30 -12.73 -23.42
N ILE A 38 4.11 -13.75 -23.07
CA ILE A 38 5.07 -13.72 -21.98
C ILE A 38 6.48 -13.72 -22.58
N ILE A 39 7.23 -12.66 -22.35
CA ILE A 39 8.61 -12.49 -22.79
C ILE A 39 9.53 -12.82 -21.62
N GLU A 40 10.13 -14.00 -21.63
CA GLU A 40 11.03 -14.46 -20.58
C GLU A 40 12.49 -14.14 -20.94
N LEU A 41 13.16 -13.34 -20.11
CA LEU A 41 14.55 -12.95 -20.31
C LEU A 41 15.49 -14.00 -19.73
N LYS A 42 16.43 -14.48 -20.53
CA LYS A 42 17.53 -15.35 -20.09
C LYS A 42 18.52 -14.60 -19.22
N THR A 43 19.31 -15.35 -18.44
CA THR A 43 20.48 -14.80 -17.75
C THR A 43 21.35 -14.01 -18.73
N GLY A 44 21.67 -12.77 -18.36
CA GLY A 44 22.51 -11.91 -19.17
C GLY A 44 22.50 -10.46 -18.72
N THR A 45 23.42 -9.68 -19.31
CA THR A 45 23.48 -8.23 -19.14
C THR A 45 22.90 -7.57 -20.37
N TYR A 46 21.88 -6.76 -20.16
CA TYR A 46 21.13 -5.99 -21.16
C TYR A 46 21.49 -4.52 -21.01
N ASN A 47 21.61 -3.77 -22.09
CA ASN A 47 21.95 -2.34 -22.03
C ASN A 47 20.73 -1.46 -21.76
N SER A 48 19.63 -1.70 -22.49
CA SER A 48 18.37 -0.97 -22.35
C SER A 48 17.21 -1.78 -22.93
N VAL A 49 16.01 -1.35 -22.62
CA VAL A 49 14.78 -1.87 -23.24
C VAL A 49 14.47 -1.00 -24.46
N PRO A 50 14.51 -1.56 -25.69
CA PRO A 50 14.26 -0.80 -26.90
C PRO A 50 12.85 -0.21 -26.93
N TYR A 51 12.70 0.93 -27.60
CA TYR A 51 11.39 1.50 -27.92
C TYR A 51 10.53 0.56 -28.75
N GLY A 52 9.21 0.73 -28.64
CA GLY A 52 8.25 0.01 -29.48
C GLY A 52 7.69 -1.24 -28.83
N LEU A 53 7.74 -1.31 -27.50
CA LEU A 53 6.95 -2.30 -26.75
C LEU A 53 5.49 -2.23 -27.19
N LYS A 54 4.95 -3.34 -27.66
CA LYS A 54 3.53 -3.46 -27.98
C LYS A 54 2.66 -3.44 -26.73
N SER A 55 1.41 -3.09 -26.91
CA SER A 55 0.42 -3.10 -25.85
C SER A 55 -0.34 -4.42 -25.83
N GLY A 56 -0.66 -4.87 -24.62
CA GLY A 56 -1.65 -5.92 -24.42
C GLY A 56 -3.08 -5.41 -24.57
N THR A 57 -4.02 -6.17 -24.06
CA THR A 57 -5.44 -5.80 -23.93
C THR A 57 -5.95 -6.23 -22.56
N GLU A 58 -7.12 -5.78 -22.19
CA GLU A 58 -7.78 -6.22 -20.97
C GLU A 58 -7.86 -7.75 -20.90
N GLY A 59 -7.44 -8.32 -19.77
CA GLY A 59 -7.35 -9.77 -19.58
C GLY A 59 -6.22 -10.49 -20.33
N LYS A 60 -5.48 -9.78 -21.20
CA LYS A 60 -4.34 -10.32 -21.97
C LYS A 60 -3.16 -9.34 -21.97
N PRO A 61 -2.57 -9.02 -20.82
CA PRO A 61 -1.41 -8.14 -20.77
C PRO A 61 -0.20 -8.81 -21.45
N ILE A 62 0.71 -8.01 -21.95
CA ILE A 62 2.07 -8.47 -22.31
C ILE A 62 2.90 -8.46 -21.04
N THR A 63 3.54 -9.58 -20.74
CA THR A 63 4.37 -9.72 -19.53
C THR A 63 5.84 -9.86 -19.90
N ILE A 64 6.69 -9.01 -19.34
CA ILE A 64 8.15 -9.09 -19.42
C ILE A 64 8.66 -9.55 -18.06
N LYS A 65 9.30 -10.71 -18.00
CA LYS A 65 9.81 -11.28 -16.75
C LYS A 65 11.12 -12.03 -16.94
N ALA A 66 11.83 -12.33 -15.84
CA ALA A 66 12.98 -13.23 -15.89
C ALA A 66 12.52 -14.68 -16.11
N ALA A 67 13.25 -15.44 -16.91
CA ALA A 67 13.08 -16.90 -16.96
C ALA A 67 13.42 -17.51 -15.58
N SER A 68 12.91 -18.69 -15.30
CA SER A 68 13.14 -19.38 -14.02
C SER A 68 14.66 -19.43 -13.71
N ASN A 69 15.04 -18.97 -12.50
CA ASN A 69 16.43 -18.89 -12.02
C ASN A 69 17.37 -18.01 -12.88
N ALA A 70 16.85 -17.21 -13.79
CA ALA A 70 17.68 -16.32 -14.60
C ALA A 70 18.13 -15.09 -13.79
N LYS A 71 19.42 -14.75 -13.92
CA LYS A 71 19.98 -13.48 -13.42
C LYS A 71 19.96 -12.46 -14.55
N VAL A 72 18.96 -11.57 -14.52
CA VAL A 72 18.75 -10.52 -15.53
C VAL A 72 19.25 -9.19 -14.98
N VAL A 73 20.20 -8.58 -15.66
CA VAL A 73 20.77 -7.29 -15.28
C VAL A 73 20.66 -6.32 -16.46
N PHE A 74 20.01 -5.19 -16.25
CA PHE A 74 20.08 -4.06 -17.16
C PHE A 74 21.10 -3.06 -16.63
N THR A 75 22.07 -2.69 -17.44
CA THR A 75 23.07 -1.68 -17.07
C THR A 75 23.14 -0.59 -18.11
N GLY A 76 23.04 0.65 -17.64
CA GLY A 76 23.11 1.81 -18.50
C GLY A 76 24.45 2.55 -18.39
N THR A 77 24.39 3.84 -18.71
CA THR A 77 25.44 4.83 -18.50
C THR A 77 24.84 6.04 -17.78
N SER A 78 25.68 6.92 -17.26
CA SER A 78 25.22 8.15 -16.59
C SER A 78 24.31 9.05 -17.43
N THR A 79 24.17 8.80 -18.72
CA THR A 79 23.34 9.58 -19.65
C THR A 79 22.18 8.77 -20.24
N SER A 80 22.12 7.46 -20.03
CA SER A 80 21.12 6.59 -20.64
C SER A 80 19.87 6.41 -19.75
N ILE A 81 18.76 6.10 -20.40
CA ILE A 81 17.53 5.61 -19.78
C ILE A 81 17.45 4.10 -20.06
N ILE A 82 17.27 3.29 -19.02
CA ILE A 82 17.21 1.83 -19.21
C ILE A 82 15.88 1.42 -19.82
N PHE A 83 14.77 1.85 -19.24
CA PHE A 83 13.44 1.48 -19.68
C PHE A 83 12.63 2.75 -19.96
N GLU A 84 12.45 3.09 -21.23
CA GLU A 84 11.67 4.26 -21.66
C GLU A 84 10.61 3.83 -22.67
N GLN A 85 9.32 4.06 -22.34
CA GLN A 85 8.22 3.71 -23.23
C GLN A 85 7.15 4.80 -23.23
N TYR A 86 6.54 4.99 -24.40
CA TYR A 86 5.41 5.90 -24.59
C TYR A 86 4.12 5.11 -24.78
N GLN A 87 3.10 5.47 -24.02
CA GLN A 87 1.75 4.93 -24.09
C GLN A 87 1.67 3.38 -24.01
N PRO A 88 2.49 2.71 -23.17
CA PRO A 88 2.32 1.29 -22.99
C PRO A 88 0.99 1.01 -22.28
N ARG A 89 0.22 0.03 -22.78
CA ARG A 89 -1.07 -0.36 -22.20
C ARG A 89 -1.10 -1.85 -21.92
N TYR A 90 -1.66 -2.21 -20.77
CA TYR A 90 -1.77 -3.61 -20.35
C TYR A 90 -0.43 -4.33 -20.45
N VAL A 91 0.53 -3.86 -19.67
CA VAL A 91 1.90 -4.41 -19.63
C VAL A 91 2.28 -4.71 -18.19
N ASN A 92 2.85 -5.89 -17.97
CA ASN A 92 3.47 -6.26 -16.71
C ASN A 92 5.00 -6.33 -16.88
N ILE A 93 5.71 -5.68 -15.97
CA ILE A 93 7.18 -5.75 -15.84
C ILE A 93 7.44 -6.42 -14.50
N GLU A 94 7.86 -7.69 -14.54
CA GLU A 94 7.94 -8.55 -13.35
C GLU A 94 9.37 -9.04 -13.12
N GLY A 95 9.95 -8.65 -11.99
CA GLY A 95 11.28 -9.12 -11.58
C GLY A 95 11.38 -10.64 -11.36
N PRO A 96 12.54 -11.09 -10.93
CA PRO A 96 13.65 -10.25 -10.45
C PRO A 96 14.54 -9.70 -11.60
N PHE A 97 14.57 -8.37 -11.76
CA PHE A 97 15.51 -7.68 -12.63
C PHE A 97 16.36 -6.71 -11.79
N GLU A 98 17.65 -6.58 -12.11
CA GLU A 98 18.51 -5.52 -11.60
C GLU A 98 18.67 -4.45 -12.69
N LEU A 99 18.33 -3.18 -12.37
CA LEU A 99 18.53 -2.03 -13.24
C LEU A 99 19.51 -1.08 -12.58
N LYS A 100 20.64 -0.76 -13.22
CA LYS A 100 21.68 0.04 -12.58
C LYS A 100 22.53 0.89 -13.51
N ASN A 101 23.30 1.82 -12.90
CA ASN A 101 24.31 2.64 -13.58
C ASN A 101 23.72 3.47 -14.73
N ALA A 102 22.55 4.07 -14.55
CA ALA A 102 21.87 4.83 -15.58
C ALA A 102 21.57 6.27 -15.14
N LYS A 103 21.18 7.12 -16.08
CA LYS A 103 20.59 8.41 -15.74
C LYS A 103 19.19 8.22 -15.15
N ILE A 104 18.34 7.42 -15.81
CA ILE A 104 17.01 7.06 -15.34
C ILE A 104 16.83 5.54 -15.43
N GLY A 105 16.27 4.95 -14.39
CA GLY A 105 15.96 3.52 -14.39
C GLY A 105 14.78 3.19 -15.29
N ILE A 106 13.60 3.65 -14.91
CA ILE A 106 12.35 3.47 -15.67
C ILE A 106 11.63 4.80 -15.81
N THR A 107 11.18 5.10 -17.02
CA THR A 107 10.21 6.14 -17.28
C THR A 107 9.13 5.67 -18.26
N LEU A 108 7.87 5.79 -17.84
CA LEU A 108 6.71 5.43 -18.67
C LEU A 108 5.84 6.66 -18.85
N TYR A 109 5.67 7.07 -20.09
CA TYR A 109 4.85 8.24 -20.43
C TYR A 109 3.45 7.83 -20.87
N GLN A 110 2.42 8.42 -20.26
CA GLN A 110 1.01 8.19 -20.60
C GLN A 110 0.66 6.69 -20.62
N ALA A 111 1.20 5.96 -19.65
CA ALA A 111 0.97 4.52 -19.50
C ALA A 111 -0.45 4.23 -18.97
N GLU A 112 -1.00 3.08 -19.32
CA GLU A 112 -2.35 2.71 -18.90
C GLU A 112 -2.41 1.20 -18.56
N HIS A 113 -2.93 0.88 -17.39
CA HIS A 113 -3.01 -0.52 -16.91
C HIS A 113 -1.64 -1.23 -16.91
N VAL A 114 -0.66 -0.65 -16.22
CA VAL A 114 0.71 -1.18 -16.15
C VAL A 114 1.07 -1.59 -14.73
N ASN A 115 1.71 -2.75 -14.58
CA ASN A 115 2.27 -3.21 -13.32
C ASN A 115 3.79 -3.30 -13.41
N ILE A 116 4.48 -2.73 -12.40
CA ILE A 116 5.94 -2.78 -12.26
C ILE A 116 6.23 -3.41 -10.90
N SER A 117 6.84 -4.58 -10.87
CA SER A 117 7.04 -5.29 -9.60
C SER A 117 8.32 -6.12 -9.53
N GLY A 118 8.84 -6.28 -8.29
CA GLY A 118 9.95 -7.19 -8.00
C GLY A 118 11.30 -6.76 -8.58
N LEU A 119 11.48 -5.49 -8.87
CA LEU A 119 12.70 -4.94 -9.45
C LEU A 119 13.66 -4.44 -8.37
N LYS A 120 14.96 -4.46 -8.72
CA LYS A 120 16.02 -3.81 -7.97
C LYS A 120 16.62 -2.70 -8.84
N VAL A 121 16.36 -1.43 -8.49
CA VAL A 121 16.78 -0.26 -9.25
C VAL A 121 17.74 0.58 -8.43
N HIS A 122 18.97 0.75 -8.88
CA HIS A 122 19.97 1.44 -8.07
C HIS A 122 21.12 2.06 -8.88
N ASP A 123 21.91 2.89 -8.19
CA ASP A 123 23.02 3.64 -8.77
C ASP A 123 22.56 4.50 -9.97
N ILE A 124 21.47 5.25 -9.73
CA ILE A 124 20.80 6.07 -10.73
C ILE A 124 21.16 7.54 -10.52
N GLN A 125 21.60 8.20 -11.60
CA GLN A 125 22.05 9.59 -11.53
C GLN A 125 20.91 10.55 -11.24
N TYR A 126 19.72 10.33 -11.83
CA TYR A 126 18.59 11.23 -11.71
C TYR A 126 17.38 10.53 -11.06
N GLN A 127 16.52 9.86 -11.81
CA GLN A 127 15.27 9.28 -11.29
C GLN A 127 15.28 7.75 -11.37
N GLY A 128 14.83 7.09 -10.30
CA GLY A 128 14.74 5.62 -10.26
C GLY A 128 13.59 5.08 -11.10
N ILE A 129 12.35 5.31 -10.68
CA ILE A 129 11.13 4.89 -11.39
C ILE A 129 10.17 6.08 -11.46
N VAL A 130 9.83 6.53 -12.65
CA VAL A 130 8.87 7.60 -12.89
C VAL A 130 7.79 7.15 -13.87
N VAL A 131 6.56 7.41 -13.53
CA VAL A 131 5.41 7.04 -14.37
C VAL A 131 4.49 8.24 -14.57
N THR A 132 3.86 8.31 -15.74
CA THR A 132 2.70 9.17 -15.99
C THR A 132 1.59 8.35 -16.62
N GLY A 133 0.33 8.69 -16.37
CA GLY A 133 -0.81 8.00 -16.95
C GLY A 133 -1.84 7.53 -15.94
N HIS A 134 -2.43 6.36 -16.18
CA HIS A 134 -3.60 5.92 -15.41
C HIS A 134 -3.55 4.42 -15.09
N TYR A 135 -4.10 4.04 -13.92
CA TYR A 135 -4.20 2.62 -13.52
C TYR A 135 -2.85 1.90 -13.49
N ILE A 136 -1.85 2.50 -12.81
CA ILE A 136 -0.50 1.94 -12.72
C ILE A 136 -0.24 1.47 -11.29
N THR A 137 0.34 0.28 -11.16
CA THR A 137 0.82 -0.24 -9.88
C THR A 137 2.33 -0.41 -9.91
N VAL A 138 3.01 0.19 -8.94
CA VAL A 138 4.47 0.02 -8.71
C VAL A 138 4.63 -0.64 -7.35
N SER A 139 5.04 -1.91 -7.31
CA SER A 139 4.98 -2.68 -6.07
C SER A 139 6.17 -3.62 -5.85
N ASN A 140 6.53 -3.83 -4.58
CA ASN A 140 7.56 -4.79 -4.18
C ASN A 140 8.92 -4.54 -4.87
N ASN A 141 9.26 -3.29 -5.17
CA ASN A 141 10.54 -2.92 -5.75
C ASN A 141 11.50 -2.44 -4.65
N GLU A 142 12.79 -2.67 -4.85
CA GLU A 142 13.86 -2.04 -4.08
C GLU A 142 14.50 -0.95 -4.95
N VAL A 143 14.44 0.32 -4.48
CA VAL A 143 14.96 1.47 -5.24
C VAL A 143 15.89 2.27 -4.33
N TYR A 144 17.18 2.36 -4.67
CA TYR A 144 18.16 3.01 -3.81
C TYR A 144 19.34 3.64 -4.58
N ASN A 145 20.13 4.46 -3.89
CA ASN A 145 21.21 5.22 -4.51
C ASN A 145 20.71 5.96 -5.76
N CYS A 146 19.63 6.71 -5.64
CA CYS A 146 19.07 7.52 -6.72
C CYS A 146 19.35 9.00 -6.51
N ALA A 147 19.18 9.79 -7.57
CA ALA A 147 19.55 11.21 -7.61
C ALA A 147 21.03 11.47 -7.30
N LEU A 148 21.91 10.60 -7.79
CA LEU A 148 23.35 10.65 -7.51
C LEU A 148 24.04 11.91 -8.04
N GLU A 149 23.44 12.62 -9.01
CA GLU A 149 23.88 13.95 -9.44
C GLU A 149 23.95 14.94 -8.26
N ASN A 150 23.09 14.78 -7.27
CA ASN A 150 23.08 15.60 -6.06
C ASN A 150 24.05 15.11 -4.97
N LYS A 151 24.71 13.98 -5.12
CA LYS A 151 25.53 13.38 -4.06
C LYS A 151 26.66 14.29 -3.61
N SER A 152 27.33 14.94 -4.55
CA SER A 152 28.43 15.88 -4.26
C SER A 152 27.93 17.27 -3.84
N SER A 153 26.73 17.65 -4.27
CA SER A 153 26.08 18.94 -4.03
C SER A 153 24.80 18.82 -3.21
N ALA A 154 24.66 17.75 -2.43
CA ALA A 154 23.50 17.44 -1.63
C ALA A 154 23.03 18.62 -0.73
N LYS A 155 23.96 19.44 -0.28
CA LYS A 155 23.65 20.64 0.52
C LYS A 155 22.94 21.75 -0.25
N SER A 156 23.14 21.85 -1.57
CA SER A 156 22.60 22.91 -2.42
C SER A 156 21.50 22.46 -3.36
N ARG A 157 21.37 21.15 -3.59
CA ARG A 157 20.48 20.60 -4.63
C ARG A 157 20.66 21.27 -6.00
N GLU A 158 21.88 21.39 -6.38
CA GLU A 158 22.30 22.14 -7.56
C GLU A 158 21.71 21.56 -8.88
N TYR A 159 21.46 20.25 -8.89
CA TYR A 159 20.93 19.54 -10.07
C TYR A 159 19.42 19.25 -9.99
N GLY A 160 18.70 20.01 -9.17
CA GLY A 160 17.23 19.95 -9.14
C GLY A 160 16.66 18.96 -8.12
N TRP A 161 15.36 18.73 -8.26
CA TRP A 161 14.52 17.99 -7.32
C TRP A 161 14.13 16.64 -7.91
N SER A 162 15.13 15.79 -8.16
CA SER A 162 14.89 14.44 -8.66
C SER A 162 14.35 13.51 -7.57
N GLN A 163 13.63 12.50 -7.98
CA GLN A 163 12.96 11.55 -7.12
C GLN A 163 13.48 10.14 -7.31
N CYS A 164 13.45 9.34 -6.24
CA CYS A 164 13.71 7.91 -6.38
C CYS A 164 12.54 7.21 -7.08
N VAL A 165 11.32 7.52 -6.68
CA VAL A 165 10.09 7.00 -7.28
C VAL A 165 9.08 8.14 -7.40
N ALA A 166 8.41 8.28 -8.53
CA ALA A 166 7.41 9.34 -8.69
C ALA A 166 6.30 9.00 -9.67
N VAL A 167 5.17 9.65 -9.49
CA VAL A 167 4.19 9.91 -10.54
C VAL A 167 4.18 11.40 -10.86
N HIS A 168 4.16 11.71 -12.16
CA HIS A 168 3.96 13.07 -12.65
C HIS A 168 2.63 13.18 -13.42
N GLY A 169 2.12 14.39 -13.59
CA GLY A 169 1.02 14.64 -14.51
C GLY A 169 1.34 14.17 -15.94
N THR A 170 0.33 13.83 -16.71
CA THR A 170 0.52 13.41 -18.11
C THR A 170 0.98 14.53 -19.02
N SER A 171 0.68 15.76 -18.62
CA SER A 171 1.21 17.03 -19.13
C SER A 171 0.98 18.09 -18.06
N TRP A 172 1.58 19.28 -18.21
CA TRP A 172 1.40 20.36 -17.25
C TRP A 172 -0.10 20.66 -17.00
N GLY A 173 -0.53 20.55 -15.74
CA GLY A 173 -1.92 20.77 -15.34
C GLY A 173 -2.88 19.61 -15.66
N VAL A 174 -2.41 18.49 -16.20
CA VAL A 174 -3.22 17.30 -16.47
C VAL A 174 -2.77 16.15 -15.57
N MET A 175 -3.57 15.84 -14.57
CA MET A 175 -3.23 14.85 -13.54
C MET A 175 -3.16 13.43 -14.10
N SER A 176 -2.15 12.68 -13.67
CA SER A 176 -2.19 11.22 -13.68
C SER A 176 -3.20 10.71 -12.65
N SER A 177 -3.71 9.50 -12.79
CA SER A 177 -4.71 9.00 -11.83
C SER A 177 -4.68 7.49 -11.58
N ASN A 178 -5.24 7.09 -10.43
CA ASN A 178 -5.36 5.68 -10.07
C ASN A 178 -3.99 4.97 -10.02
N ILE A 179 -3.01 5.63 -9.38
CA ILE A 179 -1.65 5.10 -9.25
C ILE A 179 -1.46 4.55 -7.82
N VAL A 180 -0.91 3.35 -7.74
CA VAL A 180 -0.64 2.70 -6.46
C VAL A 180 0.85 2.37 -6.32
N PHE A 181 1.49 2.97 -5.32
CA PHE A 181 2.83 2.57 -4.87
C PHE A 181 2.70 1.68 -3.63
N LYS A 182 3.08 0.41 -3.73
CA LYS A 182 2.80 -0.55 -2.66
C LYS A 182 4.00 -1.42 -2.30
N ASN A 183 4.32 -1.52 -1.00
CA ASN A 183 5.35 -2.41 -0.47
C ASN A 183 6.73 -2.21 -1.13
N ASN A 184 7.06 -1.00 -1.57
CA ASN A 184 8.38 -0.71 -2.10
C ASN A 184 9.34 -0.39 -0.94
N ASN A 185 10.62 -0.75 -1.11
CA ASN A 185 11.71 -0.37 -0.24
C ASN A 185 12.56 0.70 -0.95
N ILE A 186 12.45 1.96 -0.51
CA ILE A 186 13.12 3.11 -1.12
C ILE A 186 14.12 3.66 -0.13
N HIS A 187 15.41 3.70 -0.47
CA HIS A 187 16.41 4.12 0.51
C HIS A 187 17.66 4.75 -0.11
N GLU A 188 18.42 5.48 0.72
CA GLU A 188 19.65 6.17 0.32
C GLU A 188 19.47 7.03 -0.95
N GLY A 189 18.37 7.80 -1.03
CA GLY A 189 18.15 8.77 -2.12
C GLY A 189 18.82 10.12 -1.85
N TYR A 190 19.49 10.70 -2.85
CA TYR A 190 19.98 12.08 -2.82
C TYR A 190 18.96 13.07 -3.38
N GLY A 191 17.75 12.62 -3.58
CA GLY A 191 16.55 13.35 -3.96
C GLY A 191 15.38 13.00 -3.06
N GLU A 192 14.17 13.27 -3.51
CA GLU A 192 12.94 12.91 -2.80
C GLU A 192 12.70 11.39 -2.90
N GLY A 193 12.06 10.82 -1.88
CA GLY A 193 11.81 9.40 -1.83
C GLY A 193 10.73 8.96 -2.82
N LEU A 194 9.48 9.29 -2.51
CA LEU A 194 8.31 8.99 -3.31
C LEU A 194 7.44 10.24 -3.49
N ASP A 195 7.16 10.62 -4.72
CA ASP A 195 6.45 11.85 -5.04
C ASP A 195 5.16 11.61 -5.82
N PHE A 196 4.15 12.41 -5.46
CA PHE A 196 2.92 12.60 -6.19
C PHE A 196 2.89 14.02 -6.74
N LEU A 197 3.22 14.19 -8.02
CA LEU A 197 3.16 15.46 -8.73
C LEU A 197 1.97 15.44 -9.69
N GLU A 198 0.97 16.27 -9.44
CA GLU A 198 -0.26 16.34 -10.25
C GLU A 198 -0.94 14.96 -10.39
N CYS A 199 -1.28 14.33 -9.25
CA CYS A 199 -1.95 13.03 -9.19
C CYS A 199 -3.34 13.12 -8.55
N ASP A 200 -4.29 12.38 -9.10
CA ASP A 200 -5.66 12.26 -8.59
C ASP A 200 -6.01 10.80 -8.30
N ASN A 201 -6.55 10.51 -7.13
CA ASN A 201 -6.89 9.16 -6.70
C ASN A 201 -5.66 8.21 -6.69
N CYS A 202 -4.61 8.60 -5.98
CA CYS A 202 -3.36 7.86 -5.91
C CYS A 202 -3.07 7.42 -4.47
N SER A 203 -2.17 6.44 -4.29
CA SER A 203 -1.86 5.95 -2.94
C SER A 203 -0.43 5.44 -2.78
N ALA A 204 0.10 5.61 -1.56
CA ALA A 204 1.31 4.95 -1.07
C ALA A 204 0.93 4.04 0.11
N ILE A 205 1.07 2.74 -0.05
CA ILE A 205 0.60 1.75 0.92
C ILE A 205 1.72 0.78 1.29
N GLY A 206 2.04 0.68 2.57
CA GLY A 206 3.00 -0.32 3.08
C GLY A 206 4.44 -0.13 2.61
N ASN A 207 4.83 1.05 2.12
CA ASN A 207 6.20 1.27 1.68
C ASN A 207 7.13 1.54 2.86
N THR A 208 8.39 1.13 2.73
CA THR A 208 9.47 1.54 3.62
C THR A 208 10.33 2.56 2.89
N ILE A 209 10.43 3.78 3.43
CA ILE A 209 11.21 4.85 2.82
C ILE A 209 12.21 5.38 3.86
N THR A 210 13.49 5.21 3.56
CA THR A 210 14.58 5.54 4.49
C THR A 210 15.58 6.48 3.87
N ASN A 211 15.96 7.53 4.59
CA ASN A 211 17.01 8.45 4.17
C ASN A 211 16.75 9.15 2.82
N GLY A 212 15.55 9.63 2.60
CA GLY A 212 15.29 10.59 1.55
C GLY A 212 16.04 11.92 1.81
N PHE A 213 16.41 12.64 0.77
CA PHE A 213 17.18 13.88 0.92
C PHE A 213 16.37 15.03 1.54
N SER A 214 15.15 15.25 1.07
CA SER A 214 14.27 16.34 1.51
C SER A 214 13.03 15.81 2.17
N MET A 215 12.36 14.93 1.47
CA MET A 215 11.09 14.33 1.87
C MET A 215 11.13 12.83 1.62
N ASN A 216 10.58 12.05 2.55
CA ASN A 216 10.34 10.64 2.28
C ASN A 216 9.14 10.48 1.34
N ILE A 217 8.04 11.21 1.60
CA ILE A 217 6.92 11.31 0.68
C ILE A 217 6.60 12.78 0.42
N TYR A 218 6.40 13.15 -0.83
CA TYR A 218 5.99 14.47 -1.24
C TYR A 218 4.67 14.45 -2.04
N ILE A 219 3.81 15.41 -1.77
CA ILE A 219 2.51 15.58 -2.45
C ILE A 219 2.47 16.99 -2.99
N ASP A 220 2.63 17.14 -4.30
CA ASP A 220 2.55 18.41 -5.00
C ASP A 220 1.31 18.47 -5.88
N ALA A 221 0.54 19.55 -5.75
CA ALA A 221 -0.59 19.85 -6.60
C ALA A 221 -1.55 18.66 -6.87
N SER A 222 -1.70 17.79 -5.90
CA SER A 222 -2.42 16.51 -6.00
C SER A 222 -3.65 16.48 -5.11
N ARG A 223 -4.57 15.55 -5.38
CA ARG A 223 -5.80 15.35 -4.59
C ARG A 223 -6.20 13.88 -4.52
N ASN A 224 -7.09 13.58 -3.56
CA ASN A 224 -7.57 12.21 -3.34
C ASN A 224 -6.40 11.22 -3.10
N ILE A 225 -5.47 11.57 -2.20
CA ILE A 225 -4.26 10.77 -1.93
C ILE A 225 -4.43 10.02 -0.61
N VAL A 226 -4.05 8.75 -0.60
CA VAL A 226 -3.99 7.92 0.61
C VAL A 226 -2.54 7.52 0.90
N ILE A 227 -2.06 7.88 2.08
CA ILE A 227 -0.74 7.48 2.62
C ILE A 227 -1.01 6.57 3.81
N GLU A 228 -0.83 5.26 3.64
CA GLU A 228 -1.27 4.27 4.63
C GLU A 228 -0.23 3.20 4.93
N GLY A 229 0.01 2.96 6.21
CA GLY A 229 0.84 1.83 6.65
C GLY A 229 2.29 1.92 6.21
N ASN A 230 2.81 3.13 5.93
CA ASN A 230 4.20 3.29 5.51
C ASN A 230 5.13 3.49 6.72
N THR A 231 6.36 3.02 6.58
CA THR A 231 7.47 3.35 7.48
C THR A 231 8.34 4.41 6.83
N LEU A 232 8.35 5.62 7.40
CA LEU A 232 9.13 6.76 6.92
C LEU A 232 10.22 7.06 7.95
N ARG A 233 11.48 6.87 7.59
CA ARG A 233 12.57 6.91 8.55
C ARG A 233 13.74 7.76 8.07
N VAL A 234 14.44 8.37 9.04
CA VAL A 234 15.81 8.85 8.89
C VAL A 234 16.65 8.13 9.94
N ASN A 235 17.59 7.29 9.54
CA ASN A 235 18.39 6.46 10.44
C ASN A 235 19.86 6.90 10.52
N THR A 236 20.23 8.01 9.90
CA THR A 236 21.60 8.53 9.93
C THR A 236 21.62 10.06 9.84
N ASP A 237 22.46 10.67 10.66
CA ASP A 237 22.77 12.10 10.57
C ASP A 237 23.78 12.42 9.44
N ASN A 238 24.33 11.38 8.80
CA ASN A 238 25.33 11.50 7.75
C ASN A 238 24.75 11.95 6.39
N TYR A 239 23.42 11.97 6.25
CA TYR A 239 22.77 12.68 5.16
C TYR A 239 22.93 14.18 5.38
N ASN A 240 24.11 14.64 5.08
CA ASN A 240 24.54 16.02 5.28
C ASN A 240 23.91 16.93 4.21
N THR A 241 22.64 17.20 4.37
CA THR A 241 21.86 18.04 3.48
C THR A 241 21.84 19.48 4.01
N LYS A 242 21.67 20.46 3.14
CA LYS A 242 21.42 21.85 3.52
C LYS A 242 20.25 21.97 4.52
N TRP A 243 19.31 21.06 4.45
CA TRP A 243 18.09 21.03 5.24
C TRP A 243 18.19 20.11 6.46
N GLY A 244 19.30 19.39 6.63
CA GLY A 244 19.44 18.37 7.67
C GLY A 244 18.75 17.06 7.28
N ARG A 245 17.97 16.49 8.21
CA ARG A 245 17.24 15.23 7.98
C ARG A 245 16.06 15.43 7.03
N ALA A 246 15.71 14.38 6.28
CA ALA A 246 14.49 14.39 5.50
C ALA A 246 13.23 14.58 6.35
N CYS A 247 12.20 15.15 5.76
CA CYS A 247 10.88 15.21 6.36
C CYS A 247 10.08 13.91 6.07
N GLY A 248 9.08 13.62 6.88
CA GLY A 248 8.21 12.46 6.69
C GLY A 248 7.31 12.63 5.47
N VAL A 249 6.18 13.33 5.63
CA VAL A 249 5.24 13.65 4.53
C VAL A 249 5.17 15.15 4.36
N GLY A 250 5.56 15.64 3.19
CA GLY A 250 5.44 17.04 2.79
C GLY A 250 4.31 17.26 1.79
N MET A 251 3.67 18.42 1.86
CA MET A 251 2.62 18.81 0.94
C MET A 251 2.82 20.27 0.50
N ALA A 252 2.72 20.54 -0.80
CA ALA A 252 2.71 21.91 -1.30
C ALA A 252 1.96 22.03 -2.63
N PRO A 253 1.21 23.12 -2.85
CA PRO A 253 0.61 23.45 -4.13
C PRO A 253 1.60 24.28 -4.99
N GLU A 254 2.68 23.67 -5.46
CA GLU A 254 3.70 24.41 -6.21
C GLU A 254 3.23 24.80 -7.61
N SER A 255 2.40 23.97 -8.24
CA SER A 255 1.80 24.24 -9.55
C SER A 255 0.58 25.15 -9.40
N GLY A 256 0.81 26.46 -9.42
CA GLY A 256 -0.14 27.53 -9.66
C GLY A 256 -1.55 27.43 -9.06
N GLY A 257 -1.72 27.72 -7.76
CA GLY A 257 -3.04 28.00 -7.18
C GLY A 257 -3.94 26.79 -6.91
N ILE A 258 -3.47 25.56 -7.10
CA ILE A 258 -4.23 24.36 -6.81
C ILE A 258 -4.40 24.19 -5.30
N VAL A 259 -5.57 23.74 -4.88
CA VAL A 259 -5.83 23.33 -3.49
C VAL A 259 -5.56 21.82 -3.37
N ILE A 260 -4.56 21.45 -2.56
CA ILE A 260 -4.33 20.05 -2.19
C ILE A 260 -5.52 19.59 -1.35
N SER A 261 -6.24 18.58 -1.78
CA SER A 261 -7.50 18.23 -1.12
C SER A 261 -7.72 16.72 -1.00
N ASN A 262 -8.49 16.37 0.05
CA ASN A 262 -8.86 15.00 0.33
C ASN A 262 -7.64 14.07 0.48
N ILE A 263 -6.72 14.45 1.37
CA ILE A 263 -5.53 13.68 1.69
C ILE A 263 -5.76 12.93 3.00
N VAL A 264 -5.53 11.63 3.01
CA VAL A 264 -5.65 10.77 4.20
C VAL A 264 -4.29 10.17 4.53
N ILE A 265 -3.73 10.56 5.66
CA ILE A 265 -2.44 10.05 6.18
C ILE A 265 -2.76 9.24 7.42
N LYS A 266 -2.71 7.92 7.32
CA LYS A 266 -3.17 7.03 8.39
C LYS A 266 -2.27 5.82 8.61
N ASN A 267 -2.21 5.36 9.87
CA ASN A 267 -1.46 4.16 10.24
C ASN A 267 0.02 4.18 9.85
N ASN A 268 0.63 5.34 9.65
CA ASN A 268 2.04 5.41 9.30
C ASN A 268 2.92 5.51 10.55
N ILE A 269 4.15 5.06 10.41
CA ILE A 269 5.20 5.16 11.42
C ILE A 269 6.29 6.08 10.87
N ILE A 270 6.47 7.24 11.49
CA ILE A 270 7.42 8.28 11.07
C ILE A 270 8.48 8.44 12.16
N ILE A 271 9.74 8.12 11.83
CA ILE A 271 10.83 8.02 12.81
C ILE A 271 12.00 8.90 12.43
N GLY A 272 12.47 9.72 13.37
CA GLY A 272 13.73 10.45 13.28
C GLY A 272 13.78 11.52 12.19
N THR A 273 12.65 11.87 11.61
CA THR A 273 12.55 12.86 10.54
C THR A 273 12.70 14.28 11.05
N ARG A 274 13.06 15.23 10.19
CA ARG A 274 13.15 16.64 10.54
C ARG A 274 11.79 17.22 10.92
N MET A 275 10.81 17.07 10.05
CA MET A 275 9.38 17.31 10.29
C MET A 275 8.60 16.04 10.01
N GLY A 276 7.55 15.80 10.76
CA GLY A 276 6.74 14.60 10.55
C GLY A 276 5.81 14.76 9.35
N ILE A 277 4.75 15.52 9.51
CA ILE A 277 3.76 15.80 8.46
C ILE A 277 3.63 17.33 8.34
N TYR A 278 3.80 17.87 7.14
CA TYR A 278 3.77 19.31 7.01
C TYR A 278 3.22 19.78 5.66
N PHE A 279 2.70 21.01 5.69
CA PHE A 279 2.23 21.74 4.53
C PHE A 279 2.91 23.10 4.43
N PHE A 280 3.33 23.47 3.23
CA PHE A 280 3.87 24.80 2.95
C PHE A 280 3.30 25.37 1.66
N THR A 281 3.39 26.68 1.49
CA THR A 281 3.01 27.38 0.26
C THR A 281 4.24 28.05 -0.34
N MET A 282 4.41 27.94 -1.62
CA MET A 282 5.31 28.77 -2.42
C MET A 282 4.53 30.01 -2.89
N GLY A 283 5.10 31.18 -2.88
CA GLY A 283 4.56 32.53 -3.04
C GLY A 283 3.30 32.85 -3.88
N ASN A 284 2.77 31.92 -4.67
CA ASN A 284 1.73 32.18 -5.67
C ASN A 284 0.31 31.71 -5.27
N GLY A 285 0.05 31.48 -4.02
CA GLY A 285 -1.27 31.04 -3.60
C GLY A 285 -1.38 29.51 -3.53
N GLY A 286 -2.60 29.02 -3.51
CA GLY A 286 -2.89 27.63 -3.23
C GLY A 286 -3.14 27.39 -1.74
N GLY A 287 -3.63 26.22 -1.42
CA GLY A 287 -4.01 25.88 -0.06
C GLY A 287 -4.25 24.39 0.11
N TYR A 288 -4.94 24.06 1.18
CA TYR A 288 -5.35 22.68 1.45
C TYR A 288 -6.80 22.62 1.90
N ASP A 289 -7.42 21.45 1.77
CA ASP A 289 -8.77 21.15 2.23
C ASP A 289 -8.92 19.66 2.54
N LYS A 290 -9.75 19.29 3.51
CA LYS A 290 -10.06 17.88 3.85
C LYS A 290 -8.81 17.02 4.10
N ILE A 291 -7.84 17.55 4.84
CA ILE A 291 -6.64 16.81 5.25
C ILE A 291 -6.96 15.98 6.50
N LYS A 292 -6.61 14.71 6.50
CA LYS A 292 -6.87 13.81 7.62
C LYS A 292 -5.59 13.12 8.07
N ILE A 293 -5.22 13.30 9.33
CA ILE A 293 -4.04 12.74 9.98
C ILE A 293 -4.53 11.85 11.11
N LEU A 294 -4.55 10.54 10.88
CA LEU A 294 -5.28 9.61 11.73
C LEU A 294 -4.44 8.39 12.10
N HIS A 295 -4.38 8.05 13.39
CA HIS A 295 -3.73 6.82 13.86
C HIS A 295 -2.26 6.67 13.44
N ASN A 296 -1.50 7.75 13.30
CA ASN A 296 -0.07 7.66 13.01
C ASN A 296 0.75 7.62 14.31
N THR A 297 1.93 7.01 14.24
CA THR A 297 2.94 7.07 15.29
C THR A 297 4.13 7.88 14.79
N LEU A 298 4.32 9.08 15.34
CA LEU A 298 5.43 9.97 15.05
C LEU A 298 6.45 9.86 16.18
N TRP A 299 7.63 9.34 15.88
CA TRP A 299 8.66 9.03 16.86
C TRP A 299 9.92 9.85 16.64
N ASN A 300 10.37 10.54 17.68
CA ASN A 300 11.61 11.30 17.68
C ASN A 300 11.74 12.24 16.47
N VAL A 301 10.69 12.99 16.18
CA VAL A 301 10.70 14.01 15.13
C VAL A 301 11.48 15.23 15.62
N PHE A 302 12.51 15.63 14.88
CA PHE A 302 13.54 16.55 15.35
C PHE A 302 13.10 18.00 15.50
N LEU A 303 12.30 18.53 14.56
CA LEU A 303 11.92 19.95 14.54
C LEU A 303 10.46 20.15 14.93
N THR A 304 9.53 19.57 14.18
CA THR A 304 8.10 19.65 14.48
C THR A 304 7.36 18.43 13.96
N PRO A 305 6.53 17.78 14.78
CA PRO A 305 5.81 16.59 14.35
C PRO A 305 4.73 16.90 13.30
N VAL A 306 3.99 17.98 13.44
CA VAL A 306 2.96 18.40 12.47
C VAL A 306 3.05 19.91 12.31
N TRP A 307 3.13 20.37 11.05
CA TRP A 307 3.25 21.79 10.75
C TRP A 307 2.51 22.18 9.49
N PHE A 308 1.55 23.08 9.61
CA PHE A 308 0.75 23.58 8.50
C PHE A 308 0.84 25.10 8.42
N LYS A 309 1.49 25.63 7.40
CA LYS A 309 1.46 27.05 7.11
C LYS A 309 0.01 27.51 6.89
N PRO A 310 -0.34 28.76 7.27
CA PRO A 310 -1.64 29.30 6.90
C PRO A 310 -1.85 29.21 5.39
N PRO A 311 -2.97 28.59 4.94
CA PRO A 311 -3.26 28.52 3.52
C PRO A 311 -3.90 29.83 3.04
N ASN A 312 -3.93 30.03 1.73
CA ASN A 312 -4.62 31.19 1.14
C ASN A 312 -6.14 30.97 0.96
N ASN A 313 -6.62 29.75 1.21
CA ASN A 313 -8.03 29.42 1.22
C ASN A 313 -8.55 29.28 2.67
N SER A 314 -9.83 29.07 2.82
CA SER A 314 -10.47 28.70 4.10
C SER A 314 -10.68 27.18 4.11
N PRO A 315 -9.74 26.40 4.66
CA PRO A 315 -9.85 24.94 4.65
C PRO A 315 -11.02 24.47 5.51
N SER A 316 -11.61 23.34 5.14
CA SER A 316 -12.70 22.68 5.85
C SER A 316 -12.44 21.16 5.96
N GLY A 317 -13.15 20.49 6.85
CA GLY A 317 -13.13 19.04 6.98
C GLY A 317 -11.76 18.43 7.29
N CYS A 318 -10.84 19.21 7.86
CA CYS A 318 -9.55 18.73 8.32
C CYS A 318 -9.67 18.03 9.68
N GLU A 319 -8.95 16.95 9.87
CA GLU A 319 -9.05 16.12 11.07
C GLU A 319 -7.67 15.60 11.50
N MET A 320 -7.36 15.71 12.80
CA MET A 320 -6.14 15.13 13.38
C MET A 320 -6.52 14.41 14.67
N LYS A 321 -6.59 13.08 14.62
CA LYS A 321 -7.07 12.26 15.74
C LYS A 321 -6.30 10.97 15.90
N ASN A 322 -6.26 10.51 17.15
CA ASN A 322 -5.72 9.20 17.52
C ASN A 322 -4.24 9.01 17.14
N ASN A 323 -3.45 10.08 17.07
CA ASN A 323 -2.02 9.98 16.77
C ASN A 323 -1.21 9.90 18.06
N PHE A 324 -0.17 9.07 18.07
CA PHE A 324 0.88 9.13 19.07
C PHE A 324 2.04 9.99 18.54
N ILE A 325 2.47 10.96 19.32
CA ILE A 325 3.43 11.96 18.90
C ILE A 325 4.51 12.11 19.98
N TYR A 326 5.72 11.67 19.66
CA TYR A 326 6.91 11.98 20.46
C TYR A 326 7.41 13.37 20.05
N TYR A 327 7.23 14.32 20.96
CA TYR A 327 7.47 15.73 20.74
C TYR A 327 8.58 16.22 21.64
N ASP A 328 9.58 16.92 21.10
CA ASP A 328 10.69 17.47 21.89
C ASP A 328 10.56 18.97 22.20
N GLY A 329 9.45 19.58 21.82
CA GLY A 329 9.06 20.93 22.26
C GLY A 329 9.63 22.10 21.44
N ARG A 330 10.22 21.88 20.26
CA ARG A 330 10.96 22.95 19.59
C ARG A 330 10.15 23.93 18.75
N GLN A 331 9.16 23.47 18.01
CA GLN A 331 8.27 24.36 17.25
C GLN A 331 6.94 23.67 16.94
N THR A 332 5.86 24.42 17.06
CA THR A 332 4.53 24.01 16.66
C THR A 332 3.93 25.08 15.79
N PHE A 333 3.16 24.68 14.82
CA PHE A 333 2.37 25.58 14.04
C PHE A 333 1.21 24.83 13.36
N THR A 334 -0.01 25.21 13.68
CA THR A 334 -1.21 24.80 12.92
C THR A 334 -2.25 25.91 12.96
N PRO A 335 -3.03 26.10 11.91
CA PRO A 335 -4.18 26.98 11.94
C PRO A 335 -5.30 26.35 12.79
N LYS A 336 -5.67 26.98 13.91
CA LYS A 336 -6.63 26.45 14.89
C LYS A 336 -8.04 26.21 14.31
N ASN A 337 -8.51 27.02 13.39
CA ASN A 337 -9.94 27.14 13.10
C ASN A 337 -10.49 26.15 12.05
N ALA A 338 -9.65 25.35 11.40
CA ALA A 338 -10.06 24.45 10.31
C ALA A 338 -9.99 22.97 10.68
N TRP A 339 -9.52 22.64 11.87
CA TRP A 339 -9.18 21.28 12.26
C TRP A 339 -10.07 20.76 13.38
N SER A 340 -10.63 19.56 13.18
CA SER A 340 -11.20 18.76 14.25
C SER A 340 -10.09 17.96 14.92
N LEU A 341 -9.69 18.36 16.12
CA LEU A 341 -8.63 17.72 16.90
C LEU A 341 -9.23 16.76 17.94
N GLY A 342 -8.49 15.73 18.34
CA GLY A 342 -8.92 14.90 19.47
C GLY A 342 -8.12 13.61 19.66
N TYR A 343 -8.02 13.19 20.90
CA TYR A 343 -7.44 11.90 21.28
C TYR A 343 -6.00 11.70 20.77
N ASN A 344 -5.21 12.79 20.62
CA ASN A 344 -3.80 12.69 20.30
C ASN A 344 -2.99 12.60 21.59
N TYR A 345 -1.94 11.77 21.61
CA TYR A 345 -1.04 11.63 22.75
C TYR A 345 0.32 12.25 22.43
N TYR A 346 0.69 13.27 23.21
CA TYR A 346 1.95 13.98 23.11
C TYR A 346 2.90 13.51 24.21
N TYR A 347 3.92 12.77 23.82
CA TYR A 347 4.96 12.29 24.72
C TYR A 347 6.13 13.27 24.77
N ASN A 348 6.80 13.33 25.93
CA ASN A 348 7.95 14.17 26.22
C ASN A 348 7.64 15.69 26.29
N THR A 349 6.41 16.06 26.59
CA THR A 349 6.02 17.45 26.86
C THR A 349 5.14 17.55 28.10
N TYR A 350 5.15 18.71 28.78
CA TYR A 350 4.34 18.94 29.98
C TYR A 350 2.86 19.23 29.68
N SER A 351 2.57 19.76 28.51
CA SER A 351 1.22 20.12 28.09
C SER A 351 1.00 19.77 26.63
N VAL A 352 -0.26 19.60 26.26
CA VAL A 352 -0.66 19.60 24.85
C VAL A 352 -0.31 20.97 24.29
N PRO A 353 0.41 21.05 23.16
CA PRO A 353 0.73 22.34 22.56
C PRO A 353 -0.55 23.13 22.26
N ASP A 354 -0.54 24.44 22.52
CA ASP A 354 -1.74 25.29 22.42
C ASP A 354 -2.43 25.21 21.05
N GLU A 355 -1.63 25.07 20.00
CA GLU A 355 -2.14 24.93 18.62
C GLU A 355 -2.88 23.62 18.37
N TYR A 356 -2.62 22.59 19.19
CA TYR A 356 -3.25 21.27 19.11
C TYR A 356 -4.19 20.99 20.27
N SER A 357 -4.48 22.02 21.09
CA SER A 357 -5.26 21.82 22.30
C SER A 357 -6.71 21.50 22.00
N ASP A 358 -7.19 20.45 22.64
CA ASP A 358 -8.56 20.01 22.72
C ASP A 358 -8.80 19.36 24.08
N SER A 359 -10.06 19.06 24.42
CA SER A 359 -10.42 18.52 25.74
C SER A 359 -10.05 17.04 25.93
N THR A 360 -9.64 16.34 24.89
CA THR A 360 -9.47 14.88 24.90
C THR A 360 -8.02 14.44 24.70
N SER A 361 -7.20 15.26 24.03
CA SER A 361 -5.76 15.00 23.86
C SER A 361 -5.01 15.10 25.18
N LYS A 362 -3.94 14.34 25.30
CA LYS A 362 -3.13 14.23 26.54
C LYS A 362 -1.67 14.48 26.25
N ALA A 363 -0.96 14.98 27.26
CA ALA A 363 0.48 15.19 27.23
C ALA A 363 1.12 14.63 28.50
N ALA A 364 2.31 14.10 28.39
CA ALA A 364 3.12 13.76 29.56
C ALA A 364 4.61 13.76 29.25
N LYS A 365 5.38 14.21 30.22
CA LYS A 365 6.83 14.23 30.21
C LYS A 365 7.37 13.21 31.20
N ASN A 366 8.51 12.60 30.84
CA ASN A 366 9.22 11.64 31.69
C ASN A 366 8.40 10.38 32.07
N LEU A 367 7.48 9.95 31.22
CA LEU A 367 6.81 8.66 31.41
C LEU A 367 7.77 7.51 31.12
N ASP A 368 7.61 6.44 31.87
CA ASP A 368 8.23 5.17 31.52
C ASP A 368 7.58 4.60 30.22
N LEU A 369 8.36 4.59 29.16
CA LEU A 369 7.92 4.08 27.87
C LEU A 369 7.50 2.60 27.88
N ASN A 370 7.98 1.80 28.84
CA ASN A 370 7.54 0.42 29.01
C ASN A 370 6.07 0.33 29.43
N THR A 371 5.52 1.40 30.02
CA THR A 371 4.09 1.48 30.33
C THR A 371 3.26 2.03 29.18
N VAL A 372 3.88 2.58 28.13
CA VAL A 372 3.21 3.08 26.91
C VAL A 372 3.23 2.02 25.82
N PHE A 373 4.40 1.41 25.60
CA PHE A 373 4.63 0.43 24.55
C PHE A 373 5.07 -0.93 25.10
N ASN A 374 4.71 -1.99 24.38
CA ASN A 374 5.06 -3.35 24.77
C ASN A 374 6.52 -3.66 24.38
N ASN A 375 7.34 -4.04 25.36
CA ASN A 375 8.75 -4.43 25.18
C ASN A 375 9.68 -3.33 24.65
N ILE A 376 9.36 -2.06 24.78
CA ILE A 376 10.20 -0.98 24.26
C ILE A 376 11.57 -0.92 24.96
N GLY A 377 11.69 -1.39 26.20
CA GLY A 377 12.97 -1.48 26.92
C GLY A 377 14.00 -2.40 26.25
N ASN A 378 13.56 -3.35 25.44
CA ASN A 378 14.40 -4.23 24.63
C ASN A 378 14.73 -3.65 23.23
N CYS A 379 14.29 -2.44 22.97
CA CYS A 379 14.48 -1.73 21.72
C CYS A 379 15.43 -0.55 21.94
N ASN A 380 16.28 -0.30 20.99
CA ASN A 380 17.14 0.88 21.04
C ASN A 380 16.32 2.12 20.64
N TYR A 381 15.45 2.61 21.55
CA TYR A 381 14.51 3.69 21.24
C TYR A 381 15.15 5.09 21.16
N ASN A 382 16.41 5.21 21.54
CA ASN A 382 17.19 6.45 21.39
C ASN A 382 17.91 6.52 20.05
N ASP A 383 17.84 5.45 19.23
CA ASP A 383 18.51 5.34 17.96
C ASP A 383 17.49 5.38 16.81
N HIS A 384 17.97 5.83 15.66
CA HIS A 384 17.22 5.81 14.41
C HIS A 384 16.86 4.39 13.92
N ASN A 385 17.42 3.37 14.57
CA ASN A 385 17.18 1.94 14.29
C ASN A 385 16.08 1.31 15.15
N LEU A 386 15.23 2.11 15.78
CA LEU A 386 14.10 1.60 16.55
C LEU A 386 13.30 0.55 15.77
N ARG A 387 13.11 -0.61 16.38
CA ARG A 387 12.28 -1.67 15.80
C ARG A 387 10.81 -1.30 15.86
N ILE A 388 10.11 -1.50 14.75
CA ILE A 388 8.70 -1.09 14.60
C ILE A 388 7.78 -1.90 15.49
N ASP A 389 8.07 -3.21 15.65
CA ASP A 389 7.31 -4.11 16.51
C ASP A 389 7.33 -3.71 18.00
N CYS A 390 8.26 -2.83 18.38
CA CYS A 390 8.33 -2.27 19.72
C CYS A 390 7.33 -1.14 20.00
N LEU A 391 6.64 -0.66 18.98
CA LEU A 391 5.68 0.44 19.09
C LEU A 391 4.22 -0.03 19.27
N HIS A 392 4.01 -1.31 19.57
CA HIS A 392 2.69 -1.80 19.99
C HIS A 392 2.30 -1.30 21.37
N PRO A 393 1.01 -1.03 21.61
CA PRO A 393 0.53 -0.62 22.94
C PRO A 393 0.99 -1.57 24.06
N SER A 394 1.27 -1.04 25.24
CA SER A 394 1.64 -1.84 26.41
C SER A 394 0.46 -2.65 26.96
N LYS A 395 0.71 -3.91 27.33
CA LYS A 395 -0.25 -4.76 28.08
C LYS A 395 -0.45 -4.25 29.51
N ASN A 396 0.57 -3.59 30.08
CA ASN A 396 0.55 -3.03 31.43
C ASN A 396 0.65 -1.50 31.38
N PRO A 397 -0.41 -0.81 30.94
CA PRO A 397 -0.37 0.62 30.74
C PRO A 397 -0.26 1.37 32.07
N GLY A 398 0.62 2.36 32.10
CA GLY A 398 0.67 3.35 33.15
C GLY A 398 -0.39 4.45 32.93
N TYR A 399 0.03 5.71 33.10
CA TYR A 399 -0.84 6.85 32.90
C TYR A 399 -1.38 7.00 31.45
N PHE A 400 -0.60 6.55 30.45
CA PHE A 400 -1.00 6.54 29.05
C PHE A 400 -1.42 5.14 28.60
N LYS A 401 -2.69 4.92 28.53
CA LYS A 401 -3.26 3.77 27.85
C LYS A 401 -3.46 4.14 26.37
N LEU A 402 -2.77 3.48 25.44
CA LEU A 402 -2.98 3.66 24.00
C LEU A 402 -4.10 2.74 23.49
N HIS A 403 -4.15 1.52 24.01
CA HIS A 403 -5.15 0.54 23.60
C HIS A 403 -6.56 0.98 24.03
N ASN A 404 -7.52 0.90 23.10
CA ASN A 404 -8.93 1.25 23.31
C ASN A 404 -9.15 2.67 23.90
N SER A 405 -8.29 3.63 23.59
CA SER A 405 -8.33 4.98 24.18
C SER A 405 -8.60 6.10 23.18
N GLY A 406 -8.76 5.77 21.92
CA GLY A 406 -9.06 6.71 20.86
C GLY A 406 -10.55 6.93 20.67
N THR A 407 -10.89 7.62 19.62
CA THR A 407 -12.27 7.90 19.18
C THR A 407 -12.48 7.47 17.74
N LYS A 408 -13.71 7.17 17.38
CA LYS A 408 -14.07 6.92 15.99
C LYS A 408 -13.83 8.18 15.15
N PRO A 409 -12.94 8.17 14.17
CA PRO A 409 -12.78 9.30 13.26
C PRO A 409 -13.94 9.38 12.27
N LEU A 410 -14.12 10.55 11.64
CA LEU A 410 -15.15 10.73 10.58
C LEU A 410 -14.86 9.83 9.37
N THR A 411 -13.59 9.61 9.07
CA THR A 411 -13.14 8.65 8.05
C THR A 411 -13.04 7.27 8.67
N SER A 412 -13.74 6.29 8.14
CA SER A 412 -13.65 4.91 8.62
C SER A 412 -12.26 4.34 8.37
N ILE A 413 -11.59 3.91 9.44
CA ILE A 413 -10.31 3.20 9.38
C ILE A 413 -10.54 1.83 10.01
N THR A 414 -10.50 0.81 9.19
CA THR A 414 -10.91 -0.54 9.58
C THR A 414 -9.76 -1.42 10.04
N THR A 415 -8.54 -1.10 9.64
CA THR A 415 -7.34 -1.86 9.98
C THR A 415 -6.24 -0.95 10.48
N ASP A 416 -5.31 -1.51 11.23
CA ASP A 416 -4.09 -0.86 11.72
C ASP A 416 -2.89 -1.08 10.78
N PHE A 417 -1.68 -0.77 11.25
CA PHE A 417 -0.43 -0.94 10.49
C PHE A 417 -0.16 -2.41 10.14
N ASP A 418 -0.45 -3.34 11.02
CA ASP A 418 -0.26 -4.78 10.79
C ASP A 418 -1.41 -5.44 10.02
N GLY A 419 -2.46 -4.68 9.69
CA GLY A 419 -3.68 -5.17 9.08
C GLY A 419 -4.69 -5.70 10.09
N CYS A 420 -4.45 -5.54 11.39
CA CYS A 420 -5.37 -5.93 12.44
C CYS A 420 -6.60 -5.02 12.46
N ARG A 421 -7.76 -5.61 12.73
CA ARG A 421 -9.01 -4.85 12.73
C ARG A 421 -9.05 -3.85 13.88
N ARG A 422 -9.36 -2.59 13.57
CA ARG A 422 -9.57 -1.55 14.59
C ARG A 422 -10.94 -1.67 15.24
N SER A 423 -10.98 -1.37 16.53
CA SER A 423 -12.23 -1.18 17.26
C SER A 423 -13.09 -0.11 16.59
N THR A 424 -14.38 -0.35 16.48
CA THR A 424 -15.31 0.59 15.85
C THR A 424 -15.71 1.75 16.76
N ASN A 425 -15.61 1.57 18.06
CA ASN A 425 -16.03 2.56 19.06
C ASN A 425 -14.83 3.27 19.69
N ASN A 426 -13.89 2.51 20.22
CA ASN A 426 -12.72 3.02 20.93
C ASN A 426 -11.46 2.42 20.30
N PRO A 427 -11.03 2.84 19.11
CA PRO A 427 -9.81 2.32 18.51
C PRO A 427 -8.57 2.71 19.33
N SER A 428 -7.50 1.98 19.19
CA SER A 428 -6.24 2.33 19.82
C SER A 428 -5.63 3.59 19.19
N ILE A 429 -4.85 4.31 20.00
CA ILE A 429 -4.11 5.50 19.56
C ILE A 429 -2.77 5.06 18.97
N GLY A 430 -2.34 5.71 17.88
CA GLY A 430 -1.14 5.35 17.13
C GLY A 430 -1.40 4.34 16.01
N ALA A 431 -0.31 3.86 15.42
CA ALA A 431 -0.34 3.01 14.23
C ALA A 431 -0.88 1.60 14.50
N PHE A 432 -0.78 1.10 15.72
CA PHE A 432 -1.16 -0.27 16.09
C PHE A 432 -2.42 -0.33 16.93
N GLU A 433 -3.23 -1.35 16.71
CA GLU A 433 -4.45 -1.61 17.48
C GLU A 433 -4.19 -2.58 18.64
N THR A 434 -3.33 -3.57 18.44
CA THR A 434 -3.11 -4.69 19.37
C THR A 434 -1.79 -4.61 20.10
N TYR A 435 -1.66 -5.40 21.18
CA TYR A 435 -0.45 -5.47 22.01
C TYR A 435 0.74 -6.20 21.36
N GLY A 436 0.60 -6.76 20.19
CA GLY A 436 1.65 -7.50 19.48
C GLY A 436 1.37 -7.68 17.99
N VAL A 437 2.36 -8.20 17.27
CA VAL A 437 2.34 -8.40 15.81
C VAL A 437 1.26 -9.37 15.32
N LYS A 438 0.73 -10.20 16.20
CA LYS A 438 -0.42 -11.04 15.88
C LYS A 438 -1.68 -10.26 16.19
N CYS A 439 -2.52 -10.12 15.19
CA CYS A 439 -3.88 -9.65 15.40
C CYS A 439 -4.53 -10.61 16.40
N ASP A 440 -4.75 -10.16 17.62
CA ASP A 440 -5.61 -10.88 18.54
C ASP A 440 -6.98 -10.89 17.85
N ASP A 441 -7.54 -12.07 17.61
CA ASP A 441 -8.78 -12.31 16.84
C ASP A 441 -10.02 -11.65 17.48
N ASP A 442 -9.82 -10.74 18.40
CA ASP A 442 -10.83 -10.17 19.26
C ASP A 442 -11.10 -8.68 18.99
N GLY A 443 -11.90 -8.45 17.97
CA GLY A 443 -12.59 -7.17 17.81
C GLY A 443 -13.74 -7.02 18.84
N SER A 444 -13.69 -7.65 19.99
CA SER A 444 -14.63 -7.42 21.08
C SER A 444 -14.17 -6.22 21.91
N SER A 445 -15.08 -5.28 22.08
CA SER A 445 -14.93 -4.08 22.89
C SER A 445 -14.98 -4.33 24.40
N ASP A 446 -14.82 -5.57 24.83
CA ASP A 446 -14.81 -5.94 26.23
C ASP A 446 -13.37 -6.27 26.65
N ASP A 447 -12.86 -5.46 27.56
CA ASP A 447 -11.59 -5.65 28.27
C ASP A 447 -11.54 -7.10 28.80
N PRO A 448 -10.63 -7.98 28.34
CA PRO A 448 -10.57 -9.31 28.91
C PRO A 448 -10.13 -9.19 30.37
N ASP A 449 -10.92 -9.73 31.26
CA ASP A 449 -10.56 -9.98 32.65
C ASP A 449 -9.16 -10.64 32.66
N PRO A 450 -8.16 -10.12 33.40
CA PRO A 450 -6.80 -10.66 33.42
C PRO A 450 -6.68 -12.10 33.90
N THR A 451 -7.79 -12.79 34.17
CA THR A 451 -7.85 -14.16 34.65
C THR A 451 -8.22 -15.21 33.60
N ASP A 452 -8.55 -14.80 32.33
CA ASP A 452 -8.89 -15.78 31.29
C ASP A 452 -7.63 -16.31 30.58
N THR A 453 -7.26 -17.55 30.90
CA THR A 453 -6.13 -18.30 30.33
C THR A 453 -6.50 -19.10 29.08
N THR A 454 -7.64 -18.86 28.43
CA THR A 454 -8.03 -19.58 27.20
C THR A 454 -7.43 -18.95 25.98
N GLY A 455 -6.59 -19.69 25.27
CA GLY A 455 -5.95 -19.31 24.01
C GLY A 455 -6.97 -19.07 22.87
N PRO A 456 -6.53 -18.52 21.70
CA PRO A 456 -7.41 -18.10 20.63
C PRO A 456 -8.32 -19.23 20.15
N SER A 457 -9.62 -19.02 20.20
CA SER A 457 -10.62 -20.00 19.81
C SER A 457 -10.65 -20.17 18.29
N THR A 458 -10.33 -21.36 17.82
CA THR A 458 -10.57 -21.79 16.43
C THR A 458 -12.08 -21.86 16.16
N PRO A 459 -12.56 -21.66 14.90
CA PRO A 459 -13.96 -21.87 14.59
C PRO A 459 -14.44 -23.26 15.04
N ASP A 460 -15.50 -23.31 15.85
CA ASP A 460 -16.04 -24.57 16.37
C ASP A 460 -16.93 -25.30 15.36
N TYR A 461 -17.03 -24.74 14.15
CA TYR A 461 -17.90 -25.25 13.10
C TYR A 461 -17.10 -25.57 11.82
N ASN A 462 -17.53 -26.58 11.11
CA ASN A 462 -17.17 -26.74 9.70
C ASN A 462 -17.87 -25.66 8.89
N VAL A 463 -17.19 -25.04 7.93
CA VAL A 463 -17.77 -24.01 7.06
C VAL A 463 -17.80 -24.48 5.62
N LYS A 464 -19.00 -24.64 5.07
CA LYS A 464 -19.21 -25.01 3.68
C LYS A 464 -19.53 -23.75 2.86
N PHE A 465 -18.66 -23.41 1.93
CA PHE A 465 -18.94 -22.41 0.91
C PHE A 465 -19.66 -23.05 -0.25
N LYS A 466 -20.76 -22.45 -0.69
CA LYS A 466 -21.57 -22.90 -1.79
C LYS A 466 -21.85 -21.76 -2.77
N ILE A 467 -21.74 -22.04 -4.07
CA ILE A 467 -22.09 -21.08 -5.11
C ILE A 467 -22.86 -21.79 -6.22
N ASN A 468 -23.85 -21.11 -6.78
CA ASN A 468 -24.57 -21.58 -7.97
C ASN A 468 -24.02 -20.88 -9.20
N TYR A 469 -23.35 -21.65 -10.08
CA TYR A 469 -22.81 -21.15 -11.33
C TYR A 469 -22.67 -22.27 -12.35
N CYS A 470 -23.28 -22.10 -13.53
CA CYS A 470 -23.19 -23.09 -14.61
C CYS A 470 -21.88 -22.90 -15.39
N THR A 471 -21.01 -23.90 -15.35
CA THR A 471 -19.78 -23.96 -16.15
C THR A 471 -20.01 -24.69 -17.46
N THR A 472 -19.12 -24.49 -18.43
CA THR A 472 -19.16 -25.16 -19.74
C THR A 472 -17.92 -26.04 -19.92
N GLY A 473 -18.10 -27.21 -20.54
CA GLY A 473 -17.01 -28.14 -20.84
C GLY A 473 -16.28 -28.66 -19.60
N SER A 474 -14.96 -28.61 -19.61
CA SER A 474 -14.08 -29.04 -18.51
C SER A 474 -13.82 -27.97 -17.46
N GLN A 475 -14.59 -26.88 -17.43
CA GLN A 475 -14.43 -25.83 -16.46
C GLN A 475 -14.91 -26.24 -15.07
N SER A 476 -14.23 -25.72 -14.04
CA SER A 476 -14.58 -25.91 -12.64
C SER A 476 -14.68 -24.56 -11.93
N VAL A 477 -15.27 -24.55 -10.74
CA VAL A 477 -15.25 -23.39 -9.87
C VAL A 477 -14.22 -23.62 -8.76
N SER A 478 -13.43 -22.60 -8.45
CA SER A 478 -12.48 -22.62 -7.33
C SER A 478 -12.69 -21.42 -6.44
N LEU A 479 -12.41 -21.57 -5.13
CA LEU A 479 -12.34 -20.49 -4.17
C LEU A 479 -10.87 -20.16 -3.95
N VAL A 480 -10.44 -19.00 -4.41
CA VAL A 480 -9.07 -18.50 -4.25
C VAL A 480 -9.04 -17.31 -3.30
N GLY A 481 -7.97 -17.17 -2.57
CA GLY A 481 -7.90 -16.09 -1.59
C GLY A 481 -6.54 -15.95 -0.92
N SER A 482 -6.45 -15.03 0.03
CA SER A 482 -5.22 -14.75 0.77
C SER A 482 -4.70 -15.96 1.58
N HIS A 483 -5.58 -16.89 1.97
CA HIS A 483 -5.22 -18.14 2.66
C HIS A 483 -4.39 -19.12 1.80
N CYS A 484 -4.37 -18.95 0.50
CA CYS A 484 -3.62 -19.77 -0.46
C CYS A 484 -2.84 -18.90 -1.45
N SER A 485 -2.47 -17.68 -1.06
CA SER A 485 -1.69 -16.73 -1.87
C SER A 485 -2.26 -16.47 -3.27
N TRP A 486 -3.60 -16.58 -3.41
CA TRP A 486 -4.33 -16.38 -4.67
C TRP A 486 -3.93 -17.35 -5.81
N ALA A 487 -3.31 -18.49 -5.47
CA ALA A 487 -2.80 -19.43 -6.46
C ALA A 487 -3.92 -20.26 -7.10
N VAL A 488 -4.16 -20.05 -8.38
CA VAL A 488 -5.11 -20.84 -9.18
C VAL A 488 -4.53 -22.25 -9.38
N GLY A 489 -5.36 -23.27 -9.17
CA GLY A 489 -4.97 -24.69 -9.34
C GLY A 489 -4.42 -25.37 -8.08
N THR A 490 -3.88 -24.63 -7.12
CA THR A 490 -3.45 -25.15 -5.82
C THR A 490 -4.37 -24.72 -4.68
N CYS A 491 -5.21 -23.74 -4.92
CA CYS A 491 -6.26 -23.28 -4.02
C CYS A 491 -7.51 -24.18 -4.13
N ASN A 492 -8.45 -24.01 -3.24
CA ASN A 492 -9.59 -24.90 -3.06
C ASN A 492 -10.47 -25.01 -4.31
N ALA A 493 -10.30 -26.08 -5.08
CA ALA A 493 -11.26 -26.47 -6.13
C ALA A 493 -12.57 -26.89 -5.47
N LEU A 494 -13.71 -26.39 -5.98
CA LEU A 494 -15.02 -26.77 -5.47
C LEU A 494 -15.47 -28.08 -6.12
N THR A 495 -16.15 -28.90 -5.34
CA THR A 495 -16.82 -30.11 -5.83
C THR A 495 -18.10 -29.71 -6.54
N ASN A 496 -18.34 -30.25 -7.72
CA ASN A 496 -19.60 -30.10 -8.45
C ASN A 496 -20.67 -31.02 -7.83
N GLU A 497 -21.71 -30.40 -7.27
CA GLU A 497 -22.84 -31.12 -6.65
C GLU A 497 -24.01 -31.37 -7.63
N GLY A 498 -23.84 -31.04 -8.89
CA GLY A 498 -24.89 -31.08 -9.90
C GLY A 498 -25.76 -29.82 -9.95
N ASN A 499 -26.55 -29.66 -11.01
CA ASN A 499 -27.44 -28.50 -11.18
C ASN A 499 -26.75 -27.15 -11.01
N CYS A 500 -25.53 -26.99 -11.53
CA CYS A 500 -24.71 -25.79 -11.41
C CYS A 500 -24.32 -25.42 -9.97
N ASN A 501 -24.41 -26.33 -9.01
CA ASN A 501 -24.00 -26.08 -7.62
C ASN A 501 -22.58 -26.58 -7.37
N TRP A 502 -21.78 -25.74 -6.79
CA TRP A 502 -20.39 -26.01 -6.45
C TRP A 502 -20.15 -25.72 -4.97
N SER A 503 -19.37 -26.56 -4.29
CA SER A 503 -19.07 -26.34 -2.89
C SER A 503 -17.68 -26.80 -2.46
N VAL A 504 -17.17 -26.20 -1.36
CA VAL A 504 -15.99 -26.64 -0.64
C VAL A 504 -16.26 -26.51 0.86
N THR A 505 -15.76 -27.46 1.66
CA THR A 505 -15.91 -27.42 3.11
C THR A 505 -14.55 -27.27 3.77
N PHE A 506 -14.42 -26.26 4.61
CA PHE A 506 -13.30 -26.07 5.52
C PHE A 506 -13.65 -26.70 6.86
N ALA A 507 -12.78 -27.59 7.36
CA ALA A 507 -12.96 -28.23 8.65
C ALA A 507 -12.79 -27.20 9.78
N LYS A 508 -13.41 -27.43 10.89
CA LYS A 508 -13.24 -26.61 12.11
C LYS A 508 -11.74 -26.48 12.45
N GLY A 509 -11.31 -25.28 12.79
CA GLY A 509 -9.92 -24.99 13.11
C GLY A 509 -8.98 -24.71 11.93
N THR A 510 -9.41 -24.89 10.68
CA THR A 510 -8.50 -24.80 9.53
C THR A 510 -8.33 -23.40 8.94
N SER A 511 -9.21 -22.45 9.20
CA SER A 511 -9.08 -21.10 8.63
C SER A 511 -9.73 -20.05 9.50
N LYS A 512 -8.97 -19.03 9.87
CA LYS A 512 -9.45 -17.98 10.75
C LYS A 512 -10.13 -16.85 10.01
N ASN A 513 -9.40 -16.18 9.13
CA ASN A 513 -9.88 -15.03 8.35
C ASN A 513 -9.11 -14.96 7.03
N PHE A 514 -9.80 -14.67 5.93
CA PHE A 514 -9.16 -14.48 4.63
C PHE A 514 -10.04 -13.69 3.65
N ASN A 515 -9.41 -13.00 2.73
CA ASN A 515 -10.08 -12.43 1.57
C ASN A 515 -10.17 -13.48 0.47
N TYR A 516 -11.30 -13.56 -0.25
CA TYR A 516 -11.48 -14.57 -1.29
C TYR A 516 -12.36 -14.08 -2.45
N LYS A 517 -12.26 -14.81 -3.56
CA LYS A 517 -13.16 -14.74 -4.72
C LYS A 517 -13.48 -16.13 -5.20
N PHE A 518 -14.63 -16.29 -5.83
CA PHE A 518 -14.85 -17.43 -6.68
C PHE A 518 -14.29 -17.15 -8.07
N ILE A 519 -13.71 -18.16 -8.68
CA ILE A 519 -13.18 -18.09 -10.03
C ILE A 519 -13.68 -19.27 -10.85
N ILE A 520 -13.79 -19.08 -12.16
CA ILE A 520 -13.94 -20.19 -13.09
C ILE A 520 -12.55 -20.56 -13.57
N ALA A 521 -12.18 -21.82 -13.43
CA ALA A 521 -10.88 -22.35 -13.80
C ALA A 521 -11.01 -23.41 -14.90
N SER A 522 -10.01 -23.48 -15.77
CA SER A 522 -9.78 -24.59 -16.68
C SER A 522 -8.37 -25.13 -16.43
N GLY A 523 -8.27 -26.28 -15.77
CA GLY A 523 -7.01 -26.74 -15.20
C GLY A 523 -6.49 -25.74 -14.14
N ASN A 524 -5.23 -25.35 -14.27
CA ASN A 524 -4.55 -24.42 -13.34
C ASN A 524 -4.66 -22.94 -13.75
N ALA A 525 -5.48 -22.60 -14.74
CA ALA A 525 -5.64 -21.23 -15.24
C ALA A 525 -7.03 -20.69 -14.91
N ALA A 526 -7.11 -19.46 -14.40
CA ALA A 526 -8.36 -18.75 -14.24
C ALA A 526 -8.88 -18.29 -15.61
N VAL A 527 -10.13 -18.66 -15.90
CA VAL A 527 -10.85 -18.22 -17.11
C VAL A 527 -11.67 -16.96 -16.81
N ARG A 528 -12.21 -16.86 -15.59
CA ARG A 528 -13.00 -15.72 -15.15
C ARG A 528 -12.89 -15.52 -13.63
N TRP A 529 -12.74 -14.28 -13.23
CA TRP A 529 -12.76 -13.83 -11.84
C TRP A 529 -14.10 -13.16 -11.52
N GLU A 530 -14.54 -13.24 -10.25
CA GLU A 530 -15.59 -12.35 -9.76
C GLU A 530 -15.12 -10.88 -9.82
N SER A 531 -16.08 -9.96 -9.96
CA SER A 531 -15.79 -8.50 -9.89
C SER A 531 -15.30 -8.07 -8.50
N ASP A 532 -14.63 -6.94 -8.42
CA ASP A 532 -14.24 -6.31 -7.17
C ASP A 532 -15.46 -5.72 -6.42
N PRO A 533 -15.38 -5.58 -5.08
CA PRO A 533 -14.26 -5.94 -4.19
C PRO A 533 -14.17 -7.42 -3.86
N ASN A 534 -13.02 -7.84 -3.28
CA ASN A 534 -12.87 -9.19 -2.72
C ASN A 534 -13.92 -9.43 -1.63
N ARG A 535 -14.35 -10.70 -1.50
CA ARG A 535 -15.16 -11.13 -0.35
C ARG A 535 -14.26 -11.30 0.86
N VAL A 536 -14.81 -11.09 2.05
CA VAL A 536 -14.10 -11.24 3.32
C VAL A 536 -14.74 -12.39 4.10
N PHE A 537 -13.93 -13.39 4.46
CA PHE A 537 -14.31 -14.40 5.42
C PHE A 537 -13.70 -14.09 6.78
N ASN A 538 -14.55 -14.02 7.80
CA ASN A 538 -14.14 -13.89 9.19
C ASN A 538 -14.92 -14.92 10.01
N GLY A 539 -14.22 -15.96 10.46
CA GLY A 539 -14.80 -17.10 11.14
C GLY A 539 -15.51 -16.76 12.45
N GLU A 540 -14.97 -15.81 13.23
CA GLU A 540 -15.58 -15.36 14.49
C GLU A 540 -16.87 -14.58 14.25
N SER A 541 -16.89 -13.68 13.26
CA SER A 541 -18.12 -12.96 12.92
C SER A 541 -19.23 -13.91 12.48
N LEU A 542 -18.87 -14.94 11.71
CA LEU A 542 -19.82 -15.98 11.30
C LEU A 542 -20.30 -16.80 12.50
N LYS A 543 -19.40 -17.16 13.41
CA LYS A 543 -19.73 -17.89 14.66
C LYS A 543 -20.70 -17.08 15.53
N LYS A 544 -20.46 -15.80 15.75
CA LYS A 544 -21.35 -14.92 16.51
C LYS A 544 -22.76 -14.88 15.90
N LEU A 545 -22.85 -14.69 14.59
CA LEU A 545 -24.13 -14.71 13.89
C LEU A 545 -24.83 -16.07 14.01
N ALA A 546 -24.13 -17.16 13.78
CA ALA A 546 -24.66 -18.51 13.84
C ALA A 546 -25.02 -18.98 15.25
N ASN A 547 -24.48 -18.35 16.28
CA ASN A 547 -24.89 -18.56 17.68
C ASN A 547 -26.13 -17.76 18.06
N SER A 548 -26.36 -16.61 17.41
CA SER A 548 -27.54 -15.78 17.65
C SER A 548 -28.77 -16.20 16.82
N ALA A 549 -28.56 -16.77 15.62
CA ALA A 549 -29.61 -17.23 14.72
C ALA A 549 -29.14 -18.41 13.87
N SER A 550 -30.05 -19.35 13.56
CA SER A 550 -29.76 -20.51 12.72
C SER A 550 -29.61 -20.19 11.23
N SER A 551 -29.99 -19.00 10.80
CA SER A 551 -29.86 -18.52 9.42
C SER A 551 -29.81 -17.00 9.36
N GLY A 552 -29.23 -16.43 8.31
CA GLY A 552 -29.15 -14.99 8.11
C GLY A 552 -28.28 -14.60 6.92
N LYS A 553 -27.84 -13.33 6.93
CA LYS A 553 -26.89 -12.81 5.94
C LYS A 553 -25.48 -12.70 6.56
N TYR A 554 -24.50 -13.04 5.76
CA TYR A 554 -23.09 -12.91 6.09
C TYR A 554 -22.34 -12.41 4.86
N ASP A 555 -21.81 -11.19 4.92
CA ASP A 555 -21.26 -10.47 3.77
C ASP A 555 -22.29 -10.44 2.61
N SER A 556 -21.92 -10.92 1.46
CA SER A 556 -22.81 -11.06 0.27
C SER A 556 -23.42 -12.45 0.11
N CYS A 557 -23.32 -13.29 1.14
CA CYS A 557 -23.86 -14.65 1.18
C CYS A 557 -25.00 -14.76 2.19
N THR A 558 -25.82 -15.78 2.04
CA THR A 558 -26.73 -16.23 3.10
C THR A 558 -26.08 -17.38 3.85
N TYR A 559 -26.31 -17.50 5.17
CA TYR A 559 -25.86 -18.65 5.92
C TYR A 559 -27.02 -19.45 6.53
N VAL A 560 -26.79 -20.73 6.66
CA VAL A 560 -27.66 -21.65 7.40
C VAL A 560 -26.78 -22.55 8.26
N LYS A 561 -27.10 -22.63 9.57
CA LYS A 561 -26.44 -23.49 10.54
C LYS A 561 -27.25 -24.77 10.73
N SER A 562 -26.59 -25.91 10.64
CA SER A 562 -27.14 -27.23 10.94
C SER A 562 -26.13 -28.05 11.74
N GLY A 563 -26.36 -28.18 13.04
CA GLY A 563 -25.39 -28.82 13.95
C GLY A 563 -24.03 -28.09 13.96
N GLU A 564 -22.96 -28.81 13.70
CA GLU A 564 -21.60 -28.28 13.61
C GLU A 564 -21.22 -27.78 12.20
N LEU A 565 -22.17 -27.63 11.29
CA LEU A 565 -21.95 -27.15 9.93
C LEU A 565 -22.64 -25.82 9.70
N ILE A 566 -21.91 -24.83 9.21
CA ILE A 566 -22.46 -23.58 8.66
C ILE A 566 -22.27 -23.59 7.15
N THR A 567 -23.36 -23.49 6.41
CA THR A 567 -23.34 -23.39 4.95
C THR A 567 -23.50 -21.93 4.55
N LEU A 568 -22.53 -21.37 3.84
CA LEU A 568 -22.57 -20.06 3.20
C LEU A 568 -22.95 -20.22 1.75
N THR A 569 -24.12 -19.74 1.35
CA THR A 569 -24.58 -19.76 -0.05
C THR A 569 -24.39 -18.37 -0.64
N CYS A 570 -23.51 -18.27 -1.63
CA CYS A 570 -23.09 -17.03 -2.27
C CYS A 570 -23.64 -16.96 -3.71
N SER A 571 -23.94 -15.75 -4.18
CA SER A 571 -24.22 -15.47 -5.58
C SER A 571 -22.95 -15.03 -6.29
N TRP A 572 -22.79 -15.33 -7.56
CA TRP A 572 -21.69 -14.80 -8.39
C TRP A 572 -21.78 -13.28 -8.47
N ARG A 573 -20.67 -12.58 -8.35
CA ARG A 573 -20.55 -11.11 -8.46
C ARG A 573 -20.03 -10.68 -9.83
#